data_fced16af8a3f8f6693fe504ec3517e47
#
_entry.id   fced16af8a3f8f6693fe504ec3517e47
#
_cell.length_a   1.000
_cell.length_b   1.000
_cell.length_c   1.000
_cell.angle_alpha   90.00
_cell.angle_beta   90.00
_cell.angle_gamma   90.00
#
_symmetry.space_group_name_H-M   'P 1'
#
loop_
_entity.id
_entity.type
_entity.pdbx_description
1 polymer ?
#
loop_
_entity_poly.entity_id
_entity_poly.type
_entity_poly.pdbx_seq_one_letter_code
_entity_poly.pdbx_strand_id
1 'polypeptide(L)'
;MSAKTKPQYLIDNAENYPDEPAISAKDKCGNWDVTSWSQFLEEVMDISKALIANGFEKGAKLSIYSYNRKEWYAAYSAANMCNGAAVGVYHTCSPEEVEWVVGNSDSKVVFVGNNPMDGGDPSKMCTHRLHEVLGSLDKVESVVVMDGVDMPDHPKAVSWMDFVSSGRGTEESAVMDRVSSIQPDDTASLIYTSGTTGNPK
;
A
#
# COMPACT_ATOMS: atom_id res chain seq x y z
N MET A 1 -25.07 8.65 -16.41
CA MET A 1 -24.36 8.84 -15.13
C MET A 1 -22.95 8.31 -15.30
N SER A 2 -21.93 9.09 -15.05
CA SER A 2 -20.55 8.62 -14.99
C SER A 2 -20.44 7.56 -13.88
N ALA A 3 -19.73 6.46 -14.15
CA ALA A 3 -19.48 5.45 -13.13
C ALA A 3 -18.62 6.08 -12.00
N LYS A 4 -19.00 5.84 -10.75
CA LYS A 4 -18.20 6.30 -9.61
C LYS A 4 -16.87 5.53 -9.55
N THR A 5 -15.80 6.22 -9.18
CA THR A 5 -14.49 5.63 -8.95
C THR A 5 -14.36 5.05 -7.53
N LYS A 6 -13.36 4.20 -7.29
CA LYS A 6 -13.13 3.64 -5.94
C LYS A 6 -12.92 4.72 -4.87
N PRO A 7 -12.11 5.78 -5.09
CA PRO A 7 -12.00 6.88 -4.15
C PRO A 7 -13.33 7.57 -3.84
N GLN A 8 -14.19 7.79 -4.85
CA GLN A 8 -15.51 8.39 -4.62
C GLN A 8 -16.40 7.51 -3.74
N TYR A 9 -16.35 6.16 -3.89
CA TYR A 9 -17.08 5.27 -2.98
C TYR A 9 -16.57 5.35 -1.55
N LEU A 10 -15.24 5.48 -1.34
CA LEU A 10 -14.67 5.63 -0.01
C LEU A 10 -15.14 6.94 0.65
N ILE A 11 -15.08 8.05 -0.09
CA ILE A 11 -15.53 9.37 0.37
C ILE A 11 -17.02 9.34 0.70
N ASP A 12 -17.86 8.85 -0.21
CA ASP A 12 -19.31 8.75 0.00
C ASP A 12 -19.66 7.90 1.23
N ASN A 13 -18.93 6.80 1.46
CA ASN A 13 -19.18 5.96 2.64
C ASN A 13 -18.81 6.70 3.94
N ALA A 14 -17.68 7.43 3.94
CA ALA A 14 -17.27 8.21 5.10
C ALA A 14 -18.25 9.37 5.40
N GLU A 15 -18.84 9.97 4.36
CA GLU A 15 -19.84 11.03 4.50
C GLU A 15 -21.20 10.49 4.99
N ASN A 16 -21.66 9.37 4.43
CA ASN A 16 -23.00 8.85 4.70
C ASN A 16 -23.07 7.90 5.91
N TYR A 17 -21.95 7.24 6.25
CA TYR A 17 -21.86 6.22 7.30
C TYR A 17 -20.60 6.41 8.16
N PRO A 18 -20.30 7.62 8.69
CA PRO A 18 -19.02 7.96 9.31
C PRO A 18 -18.62 7.01 10.45
N ASP A 19 -19.57 6.61 11.26
CA ASP A 19 -19.37 5.80 12.47
C ASP A 19 -19.53 4.28 12.24
N GLU A 20 -19.99 3.87 11.05
CA GLU A 20 -20.15 2.46 10.73
C GLU A 20 -18.79 1.79 10.47
N PRO A 21 -18.67 0.48 10.75
CA PRO A 21 -17.45 -0.27 10.51
C PRO A 21 -17.03 -0.29 9.03
N ALA A 22 -15.83 0.17 8.74
CA ALA A 22 -15.18 0.02 7.43
C ALA A 22 -14.28 -1.22 7.40
N ILE A 23 -13.44 -1.37 8.43
CA ILE A 23 -12.51 -2.49 8.57
C ILE A 23 -12.58 -3.02 10.00
N SER A 24 -12.60 -4.34 10.12
CA SER A 24 -12.48 -5.02 11.43
C SER A 24 -11.36 -6.03 11.37
N ALA A 25 -10.42 -5.96 12.30
CA ALA A 25 -9.31 -6.89 12.44
C ALA A 25 -9.26 -7.43 13.87
N LYS A 26 -8.67 -8.60 14.06
CA LYS A 26 -8.41 -9.11 15.42
C LYS A 26 -7.05 -8.63 15.89
N ASP A 27 -7.02 -8.11 17.12
CA ASP A 27 -5.78 -7.83 17.83
C ASP A 27 -5.07 -9.14 18.27
N LYS A 28 -3.90 -9.01 18.87
CA LYS A 28 -3.10 -10.15 19.38
C LYS A 28 -3.81 -10.94 20.52
N CYS A 29 -4.81 -10.33 21.15
CA CYS A 29 -5.61 -10.94 22.22
C CYS A 29 -6.90 -11.57 21.67
N GLY A 30 -7.19 -11.42 20.37
CA GLY A 30 -8.40 -11.92 19.73
C GLY A 30 -9.61 -10.99 19.82
N ASN A 31 -9.47 -9.79 20.38
CA ASN A 31 -10.52 -8.78 20.38
C ASN A 31 -10.62 -8.12 19.00
N TRP A 32 -11.86 -7.70 18.66
CA TRP A 32 -12.07 -6.94 17.42
C TRP A 32 -11.61 -5.48 17.58
N ASP A 33 -10.66 -5.07 16.78
CA ASP A 33 -10.30 -3.69 16.52
C ASP A 33 -11.09 -3.23 15.29
N VAL A 34 -11.93 -2.20 15.49
CA VAL A 34 -12.87 -1.72 14.48
C VAL A 34 -12.49 -0.30 14.09
N THR A 35 -12.22 -0.09 12.81
CA THR A 35 -11.99 1.22 12.21
C THR A 35 -13.25 1.65 11.48
N SER A 36 -13.79 2.83 11.80
CA SER A 36 -14.97 3.38 11.12
C SER A 36 -14.62 3.94 9.73
N TRP A 37 -15.64 4.25 8.92
CA TRP A 37 -15.43 4.83 7.59
C TRP A 37 -14.73 6.19 7.65
N SER A 38 -15.08 7.04 8.63
CA SER A 38 -14.42 8.34 8.82
C SER A 38 -12.95 8.17 9.19
N GLN A 39 -12.64 7.29 10.14
CA GLN A 39 -11.26 6.99 10.55
C GLN A 39 -10.44 6.39 9.41
N PHE A 40 -11.06 5.50 8.62
CA PHE A 40 -10.37 4.88 7.49
C PHE A 40 -10.06 5.89 6.38
N LEU A 41 -11.00 6.80 6.08
CA LEU A 41 -10.76 7.88 5.11
C LEU A 41 -9.64 8.81 5.59
N GLU A 42 -9.61 9.19 6.88
CA GLU A 42 -8.54 10.00 7.46
C GLU A 42 -7.17 9.34 7.29
N GLU A 43 -7.05 8.05 7.63
CA GLU A 43 -5.81 7.29 7.47
C GLU A 43 -5.38 7.22 5.99
N VAL A 44 -6.31 6.96 5.09
CA VAL A 44 -6.03 6.92 3.63
C VAL A 44 -5.61 8.29 3.12
N MET A 45 -6.23 9.36 3.60
CA MET A 45 -5.90 10.75 3.24
C MET A 45 -4.47 11.09 3.66
N ASP A 46 -4.08 10.71 4.88
CA ASP A 46 -2.73 10.98 5.39
C ASP A 46 -1.64 10.23 4.60
N ILE A 47 -1.88 8.97 4.26
CA ILE A 47 -0.97 8.21 3.39
C ILE A 47 -0.92 8.84 1.98
N SER A 48 -2.05 9.29 1.44
CA SER A 48 -2.11 9.94 0.13
C SER A 48 -1.31 11.24 0.10
N LYS A 49 -1.40 12.05 1.16
CA LYS A 49 -0.58 13.26 1.34
C LYS A 49 0.91 12.91 1.37
N ALA A 50 1.27 11.85 2.11
CA ALA A 50 2.65 11.38 2.20
C ALA A 50 3.16 10.89 0.83
N LEU A 51 2.37 10.13 0.08
CA LEU A 51 2.71 9.71 -1.27
C LEU A 51 2.99 10.91 -2.18
N ILE A 52 2.13 11.93 -2.18
CA ILE A 52 2.31 13.14 -2.99
C ILE A 52 3.58 13.90 -2.56
N ALA A 53 3.80 14.08 -1.25
CA ALA A 53 4.98 14.75 -0.70
C ALA A 53 6.30 14.07 -1.13
N ASN A 54 6.26 12.75 -1.28
CA ASN A 54 7.42 11.95 -1.73
C ASN A 54 7.43 11.69 -3.24
N GLY A 55 6.76 12.53 -4.05
CA GLY A 55 6.87 12.51 -5.50
C GLY A 55 6.07 11.40 -6.20
N PHE A 56 5.10 10.78 -5.55
CA PHE A 56 4.24 9.79 -6.21
C PHE A 56 3.32 10.48 -7.22
N GLU A 57 3.63 10.33 -8.49
CA GLU A 57 2.92 10.98 -9.60
C GLU A 57 1.64 10.21 -10.01
N LYS A 58 0.78 10.87 -10.83
CA LYS A 58 -0.36 10.21 -11.48
C LYS A 58 0.12 9.05 -12.36
N GLY A 59 -0.55 7.92 -12.28
CA GLY A 59 -0.18 6.70 -12.99
C GLY A 59 1.01 5.95 -12.40
N ALA A 60 1.66 6.46 -11.35
CA ALA A 60 2.71 5.75 -10.62
C ALA A 60 2.13 4.48 -9.94
N LYS A 61 3.01 3.54 -9.64
CA LYS A 61 2.62 2.30 -8.99
C LYS A 61 3.33 2.17 -7.64
N LEU A 62 2.62 1.60 -6.68
CA LEU A 62 3.20 1.11 -5.45
C LEU A 62 2.92 -0.38 -5.27
N SER A 63 3.90 -1.10 -4.78
CA SER A 63 3.74 -2.51 -4.41
C SER A 63 3.39 -2.65 -2.93
N ILE A 64 2.55 -3.64 -2.62
CA ILE A 64 2.20 -4.00 -1.25
C ILE A 64 2.60 -5.45 -1.04
N TYR A 65 3.68 -5.66 -0.31
CA TYR A 65 4.23 -6.97 0.00
C TYR A 65 4.02 -7.30 1.47
N SER A 66 2.85 -7.80 1.76
CA SER A 66 2.43 -8.07 3.15
C SER A 66 1.33 -9.12 3.23
N TYR A 67 1.22 -9.73 4.38
CA TYR A 67 0.01 -10.44 4.80
C TYR A 67 -1.16 -9.44 4.96
N ASN A 68 -2.41 -9.96 4.89
CA ASN A 68 -3.61 -9.12 5.01
C ASN A 68 -3.67 -8.43 6.37
N ARG A 69 -3.69 -7.09 6.34
CA ARG A 69 -3.78 -6.22 7.51
C ARG A 69 -4.40 -4.88 7.09
N LYS A 70 -4.82 -4.06 8.06
CA LYS A 70 -5.48 -2.78 7.80
C LYS A 70 -4.65 -1.87 6.89
N GLU A 71 -3.36 -1.76 7.17
CA GLU A 71 -2.42 -0.92 6.42
C GLU A 71 -2.29 -1.34 4.95
N TRP A 72 -2.53 -2.62 4.64
CA TRP A 72 -2.58 -3.11 3.26
C TRP A 72 -3.70 -2.41 2.47
N TYR A 73 -4.91 -2.35 3.07
CA TYR A 73 -6.06 -1.71 2.45
C TYR A 73 -5.93 -0.19 2.42
N ALA A 74 -5.30 0.40 3.44
CA ALA A 74 -5.03 1.83 3.50
C ALA A 74 -4.05 2.25 2.39
N ALA A 75 -2.92 1.55 2.22
CA ALA A 75 -1.97 1.79 1.14
C ALA A 75 -2.58 1.59 -0.26
N TYR A 76 -3.40 0.53 -0.44
CA TYR A 76 -4.15 0.29 -1.67
C TYR A 76 -5.08 1.45 -2.03
N SER A 77 -5.86 1.90 -1.04
CA SER A 77 -6.81 3.00 -1.23
C SER A 77 -6.09 4.33 -1.49
N ALA A 78 -4.97 4.59 -0.80
CA ALA A 78 -4.16 5.78 -0.99
C ALA A 78 -3.53 5.84 -2.40
N ALA A 79 -3.06 4.72 -2.95
CA ALA A 79 -2.61 4.66 -4.34
C ALA A 79 -3.70 5.13 -5.30
N ASN A 80 -4.94 4.64 -5.09
CA ASN A 80 -6.08 5.02 -5.92
C ASN A 80 -6.49 6.49 -5.70
N MET A 81 -6.44 7.02 -4.46
CA MET A 81 -6.68 8.44 -4.19
C MET A 81 -5.67 9.35 -4.91
N CYS A 82 -4.44 8.89 -5.07
CA CYS A 82 -3.40 9.60 -5.81
C CYS A 82 -3.50 9.45 -7.34
N ASN A 83 -4.55 8.82 -7.88
CA ASN A 83 -4.64 8.45 -9.29
C ASN A 83 -3.45 7.59 -9.74
N GLY A 84 -3.04 6.64 -8.91
CA GLY A 84 -2.01 5.65 -9.17
C GLY A 84 -2.57 4.23 -9.06
N ALA A 85 -1.73 3.23 -9.23
CA ALA A 85 -2.12 1.84 -9.16
C ALA A 85 -1.40 1.09 -8.03
N ALA A 86 -2.13 0.20 -7.35
CA ALA A 86 -1.57 -0.71 -6.37
C ALA A 86 -1.23 -2.07 -7.00
N VAL A 87 -0.12 -2.64 -6.59
CA VAL A 87 0.40 -3.94 -7.03
C VAL A 87 0.49 -4.86 -5.83
N GLY A 88 -0.38 -5.86 -5.78
CA GLY A 88 -0.32 -6.87 -4.73
C GLY A 88 0.81 -7.87 -4.97
N VAL A 89 1.71 -8.02 -4.02
CA VAL A 89 2.73 -9.08 -4.00
C VAL A 89 2.34 -10.10 -2.94
N TYR A 90 2.21 -11.36 -3.33
CA TYR A 90 1.85 -12.41 -2.37
C TYR A 90 2.93 -12.55 -1.30
N HIS A 91 2.52 -12.60 -0.04
CA HIS A 91 3.44 -12.75 1.10
C HIS A 91 4.27 -14.04 1.05
N THR A 92 3.87 -15.02 0.24
CA THR A 92 4.60 -16.27 0.01
C THR A 92 5.61 -16.21 -1.14
N CYS A 93 5.66 -15.13 -1.90
CA CYS A 93 6.60 -14.97 -3.01
C CYS A 93 8.05 -15.14 -2.55
N SER A 94 8.84 -15.85 -3.36
CA SER A 94 10.28 -15.92 -3.18
C SER A 94 10.96 -14.58 -3.48
N PRO A 95 12.23 -14.36 -3.07
CA PRO A 95 12.95 -13.14 -3.42
C PRO A 95 12.93 -12.84 -4.91
N GLU A 96 13.13 -13.84 -5.77
CA GLU A 96 13.14 -13.70 -7.24
C GLU A 96 11.77 -13.30 -7.78
N GLU A 97 10.68 -13.84 -7.21
CA GLU A 97 9.31 -13.47 -7.59
C GLU A 97 8.99 -12.03 -7.14
N VAL A 98 9.48 -11.62 -5.95
CA VAL A 98 9.35 -10.24 -5.46
C VAL A 98 10.09 -9.28 -6.38
N GLU A 99 11.35 -9.59 -6.71
CA GLU A 99 12.15 -8.80 -7.66
C GLU A 99 11.42 -8.64 -9.00
N TRP A 100 10.89 -9.74 -9.52
CA TRP A 100 10.15 -9.72 -10.78
C TRP A 100 8.89 -8.86 -10.70
N VAL A 101 8.02 -9.06 -9.73
CA VAL A 101 6.74 -8.34 -9.64
C VAL A 101 6.96 -6.85 -9.40
N VAL A 102 7.82 -6.50 -8.45
CA VAL A 102 8.12 -5.10 -8.10
C VAL A 102 8.85 -4.39 -9.25
N GLY A 103 9.84 -5.07 -9.86
CA GLY A 103 10.61 -4.51 -10.98
C GLY A 103 9.78 -4.37 -12.24
N ASN A 104 9.02 -5.40 -12.63
CA ASN A 104 8.20 -5.40 -13.84
C ASN A 104 7.03 -4.40 -13.76
N SER A 105 6.48 -4.18 -12.57
CA SER A 105 5.43 -3.18 -12.37
C SER A 105 5.94 -1.74 -12.36
N ASP A 106 7.24 -1.51 -12.35
CA ASP A 106 7.85 -0.19 -12.17
C ASP A 106 7.39 0.52 -10.88
N SER A 107 7.22 -0.24 -9.81
CA SER A 107 6.78 0.32 -8.54
C SER A 107 7.82 1.29 -7.95
N LYS A 108 7.33 2.48 -7.55
CA LYS A 108 8.15 3.54 -6.94
C LYS A 108 8.28 3.39 -5.44
N VAL A 109 7.23 2.88 -4.81
CA VAL A 109 7.14 2.70 -3.36
C VAL A 109 6.76 1.25 -3.08
N VAL A 110 7.38 0.65 -2.07
CA VAL A 110 7.00 -0.69 -1.59
C VAL A 110 6.55 -0.56 -0.14
N PHE A 111 5.30 -0.91 0.13
CA PHE A 111 4.80 -1.12 1.49
C PHE A 111 5.05 -2.56 1.89
N VAL A 112 5.75 -2.78 2.99
CA VAL A 112 6.13 -4.14 3.43
C VAL A 112 5.71 -4.44 4.85
N GLY A 113 5.20 -5.66 5.06
CA GLY A 113 4.79 -6.14 6.37
C GLY A 113 4.89 -7.66 6.47
N ASN A 114 5.33 -8.17 7.62
CA ASN A 114 5.47 -9.59 7.86
C ASN A 114 4.14 -10.25 8.29
N ASN A 115 4.05 -11.56 8.10
CA ASN A 115 2.97 -12.34 8.67
C ASN A 115 3.29 -12.62 10.16
N PRO A 116 2.40 -12.27 11.10
CA PRO A 116 2.60 -12.57 12.52
C PRO A 116 2.80 -14.06 12.82
N MET A 117 2.38 -14.94 11.92
CA MET A 117 2.50 -16.39 12.06
C MET A 117 3.83 -16.98 11.55
N ASP A 118 4.72 -16.17 10.99
CA ASP A 118 6.02 -16.64 10.50
C ASP A 118 7.00 -17.06 11.60
N GLY A 119 6.62 -16.83 12.87
CA GLY A 119 7.37 -17.30 14.05
C GLY A 119 8.76 -16.68 14.20
N GLY A 120 9.01 -15.55 13.56
CA GLY A 120 10.32 -14.88 13.57
C GLY A 120 11.37 -15.51 12.65
N ASP A 121 10.98 -16.44 11.77
CA ASP A 121 11.88 -17.06 10.79
C ASP A 121 12.19 -16.07 9.64
N PRO A 122 13.44 -15.53 9.54
CA PRO A 122 13.79 -14.56 8.52
C PRO A 122 13.53 -15.05 7.10
N SER A 123 13.68 -16.35 6.83
CA SER A 123 13.47 -16.94 5.50
C SER A 123 12.02 -16.88 5.02
N LYS A 124 11.07 -16.60 5.93
CA LYS A 124 9.64 -16.45 5.65
C LYS A 124 9.17 -15.01 5.66
N MET A 125 9.95 -14.12 6.27
CA MET A 125 9.59 -12.71 6.43
C MET A 125 9.65 -11.95 5.11
N CYS A 126 8.57 -11.23 4.78
CA CYS A 126 8.51 -10.38 3.59
C CYS A 126 9.62 -9.32 3.59
N THR A 127 9.93 -8.75 4.76
CA THR A 127 10.97 -7.73 4.91
C THR A 127 12.35 -8.25 4.55
N HIS A 128 12.72 -9.46 4.98
CA HIS A 128 14.01 -10.07 4.68
C HIS A 128 14.12 -10.45 3.19
N ARG A 129 13.09 -11.08 2.64
CA ARG A 129 13.05 -11.42 1.21
C ARG A 129 13.14 -10.19 0.30
N LEU A 130 12.42 -9.11 0.67
CA LEU A 130 12.54 -7.84 -0.05
C LEU A 130 13.94 -7.26 0.07
N HIS A 131 14.54 -7.30 1.27
CA HIS A 131 15.89 -6.79 1.51
C HIS A 131 16.94 -7.49 0.63
N GLU A 132 16.83 -8.80 0.41
CA GLU A 132 17.74 -9.57 -0.43
C GLU A 132 17.82 -9.04 -1.87
N VAL A 133 16.70 -8.54 -2.42
CA VAL A 133 16.58 -8.11 -3.81
C VAL A 133 16.48 -6.59 -3.99
N LEU A 134 16.43 -5.84 -2.90
CA LEU A 134 16.23 -4.38 -2.97
C LEU A 134 17.35 -3.64 -3.72
N GLY A 135 18.55 -4.21 -3.74
CA GLY A 135 19.70 -3.68 -4.49
C GLY A 135 19.53 -3.71 -6.01
N SER A 136 18.69 -4.58 -6.54
CA SER A 136 18.38 -4.68 -7.99
C SER A 136 17.12 -3.90 -8.40
N LEU A 137 16.38 -3.36 -7.42
CA LEU A 137 15.15 -2.62 -7.65
C LEU A 137 15.44 -1.11 -7.78
N ASP A 138 16.07 -0.72 -8.89
CA ASP A 138 16.52 0.65 -9.12
C ASP A 138 15.40 1.70 -9.07
N LYS A 139 14.19 1.33 -9.54
CA LYS A 139 13.03 2.24 -9.59
C LYS A 139 12.34 2.44 -8.24
N VAL A 140 12.60 1.58 -7.26
CA VAL A 140 12.07 1.74 -5.90
C VAL A 140 12.81 2.89 -5.22
N GLU A 141 12.10 3.91 -4.86
CA GLU A 141 12.60 5.12 -4.20
C GLU A 141 12.48 5.03 -2.68
N SER A 142 11.42 4.38 -2.18
CA SER A 142 11.23 4.16 -0.75
C SER A 142 10.55 2.82 -0.42
N VAL A 143 10.88 2.29 0.74
CA VAL A 143 10.26 1.09 1.33
C VAL A 143 9.64 1.50 2.66
N VAL A 144 8.31 1.50 2.71
CA VAL A 144 7.55 1.85 3.91
C VAL A 144 7.32 0.59 4.73
N VAL A 145 7.96 0.53 5.88
CA VAL A 145 7.83 -0.59 6.81
C VAL A 145 6.58 -0.40 7.66
N MET A 146 5.61 -1.30 7.50
CA MET A 146 4.34 -1.23 8.22
C MET A 146 4.55 -1.33 9.74
N ASP A 147 3.63 -0.73 10.50
CA ASP A 147 3.76 -0.60 11.95
C ASP A 147 3.94 -1.95 12.66
N GLY A 148 4.85 -1.96 13.66
CA GLY A 148 5.19 -3.15 14.44
C GLY A 148 5.94 -4.24 13.67
N VAL A 149 6.56 -3.89 12.56
CA VAL A 149 7.33 -4.83 11.71
C VAL A 149 8.82 -4.46 11.73
N ASP A 150 9.66 -5.46 11.90
CA ASP A 150 11.12 -5.29 11.79
C ASP A 150 11.58 -5.53 10.35
N MET A 151 12.55 -4.73 9.92
CA MET A 151 13.23 -4.88 8.64
C MET A 151 14.73 -4.65 8.82
N PRO A 152 15.60 -5.39 8.12
CA PRO A 152 17.04 -5.08 8.10
C PRO A 152 17.29 -3.63 7.61
N ASP A 153 18.32 -2.98 8.18
CA ASP A 153 18.67 -1.60 7.84
C ASP A 153 18.93 -1.43 6.33
N HIS A 154 18.26 -0.44 5.75
CA HIS A 154 18.46 -0.07 4.35
C HIS A 154 18.17 1.42 4.14
N PRO A 155 18.97 2.15 3.31
CA PRO A 155 18.79 3.59 3.10
C PRO A 155 17.41 4.00 2.54
N LYS A 156 16.74 3.12 1.81
CA LYS A 156 15.40 3.36 1.28
C LYS A 156 14.28 3.04 2.28
N ALA A 157 14.60 2.39 3.43
CA ALA A 157 13.60 1.99 4.41
C ALA A 157 13.20 3.18 5.29
N VAL A 158 11.90 3.35 5.49
CA VAL A 158 11.30 4.36 6.34
C VAL A 158 10.19 3.72 7.17
N SER A 159 10.04 4.12 8.43
CA SER A 159 8.95 3.64 9.26
C SER A 159 7.60 4.15 8.73
N TRP A 160 6.51 3.43 9.03
CA TRP A 160 5.15 3.87 8.74
C TRP A 160 4.87 5.27 9.27
N MET A 161 5.22 5.52 10.52
CA MET A 161 4.99 6.81 11.19
C MET A 161 5.76 7.96 10.54
N ASP A 162 7.03 7.75 10.21
CA ASP A 162 7.86 8.78 9.57
C ASP A 162 7.36 9.06 8.15
N PHE A 163 6.99 8.02 7.41
CA PHE A 163 6.41 8.18 6.08
C PHE A 163 5.12 8.99 6.12
N VAL A 164 4.15 8.62 6.96
CA VAL A 164 2.88 9.36 7.12
C VAL A 164 3.15 10.80 7.56
N SER A 165 4.08 10.99 8.52
CA SER A 165 4.44 12.32 9.00
C SER A 165 5.04 13.23 7.93
N SER A 166 5.68 12.66 6.91
CA SER A 166 6.24 13.44 5.79
C SER A 166 5.15 14.15 4.96
N GLY A 167 3.92 13.68 5.02
CA GLY A 167 2.77 14.27 4.32
C GLY A 167 2.14 15.49 4.99
N ARG A 168 2.54 15.86 6.22
CA ARG A 168 1.88 16.92 7.03
C ARG A 168 1.83 18.30 6.36
N GLY A 169 2.74 18.59 5.45
CA GLY A 169 2.78 19.87 4.70
C GLY A 169 1.97 19.84 3.40
N THR A 170 1.37 18.71 3.04
CA THR A 170 0.55 18.58 1.83
C THR A 170 -0.89 18.89 2.14
N GLU A 171 -1.47 19.83 1.41
CA GLU A 171 -2.86 20.22 1.55
C GLU A 171 -3.80 19.10 1.05
N GLU A 172 -4.95 18.96 1.70
CA GLU A 172 -5.97 17.97 1.30
C GLU A 172 -6.45 18.19 -0.14
N SER A 173 -6.54 19.45 -0.57
CA SER A 173 -6.90 19.83 -1.95
C SER A 173 -6.01 19.16 -2.98
N ALA A 174 -4.71 18.95 -2.70
CA ALA A 174 -3.81 18.26 -3.62
C ALA A 174 -4.21 16.79 -3.86
N VAL A 175 -4.73 16.11 -2.84
CA VAL A 175 -5.28 14.77 -2.96
C VAL A 175 -6.60 14.81 -3.74
N MET A 176 -7.50 15.74 -3.39
CA MET A 176 -8.81 15.88 -4.04
C MET A 176 -8.69 16.24 -5.53
N ASP A 177 -7.69 17.02 -5.90
CA ASP A 177 -7.36 17.30 -7.32
C ASP A 177 -6.93 16.02 -8.06
N ARG A 178 -6.24 15.09 -7.39
CA ARG A 178 -5.92 13.77 -7.96
C ARG A 178 -7.18 12.95 -8.14
N VAL A 179 -8.02 12.86 -7.11
CA VAL A 179 -9.31 12.13 -7.13
C VAL A 179 -10.20 12.63 -8.26
N SER A 180 -10.35 13.95 -8.41
CA SER A 180 -11.18 14.56 -9.45
C SER A 180 -10.67 14.33 -10.88
N SER A 181 -9.38 14.02 -11.03
CA SER A 181 -8.76 13.76 -12.32
C SER A 181 -8.86 12.32 -12.80
N ILE A 182 -9.35 11.39 -11.95
CA ILE A 182 -9.44 9.95 -12.28
C ILE A 182 -10.46 9.72 -13.38
N GLN A 183 -10.05 8.97 -14.41
CA GLN A 183 -10.91 8.54 -15.50
C GLN A 183 -11.27 7.06 -15.35
N PRO A 184 -12.38 6.59 -15.92
CA PRO A 184 -12.80 5.19 -15.86
C PRO A 184 -11.77 4.19 -16.42
N ASP A 185 -10.93 4.62 -17.34
CA ASP A 185 -9.90 3.81 -17.99
C ASP A 185 -8.54 3.86 -17.26
N ASP A 186 -8.43 4.66 -16.18
CA ASP A 186 -7.20 4.70 -15.39
C ASP A 186 -6.97 3.38 -14.63
N THR A 187 -5.72 2.93 -14.62
CA THR A 187 -5.35 1.68 -13.96
C THR A 187 -5.42 1.83 -12.44
N ALA A 188 -6.28 1.07 -11.78
CA ALA A 188 -6.43 1.08 -10.33
C ALA A 188 -5.55 0.04 -9.62
N SER A 189 -5.28 -1.10 -10.27
CA SER A 189 -4.44 -2.16 -9.71
C SER A 189 -3.84 -3.04 -10.79
N LEU A 190 -2.67 -3.62 -10.48
CA LEU A 190 -2.06 -4.69 -11.24
C LEU A 190 -2.10 -5.97 -10.39
N ILE A 191 -2.57 -7.04 -11.00
CA ILE A 191 -2.70 -8.35 -10.34
C ILE A 191 -1.84 -9.34 -11.10
N TYR A 192 -0.78 -9.81 -10.44
CA TYR A 192 0.09 -10.85 -10.97
C TYR A 192 -0.44 -12.21 -10.57
N THR A 193 -0.57 -13.10 -11.54
CA THR A 193 -1.01 -14.47 -11.30
C THR A 193 0.12 -15.44 -11.60
N SER A 194 0.17 -16.58 -10.89
CA SER A 194 1.11 -17.65 -11.20
C SER A 194 0.83 -18.16 -12.61
N GLY A 195 1.76 -17.98 -13.52
CA GLY A 195 1.74 -18.63 -14.83
C GLY A 195 1.94 -20.14 -14.69
N THR A 196 1.48 -20.90 -15.67
CA THR A 196 1.75 -22.37 -15.71
C THR A 196 3.23 -22.68 -15.95
N THR A 197 3.98 -21.72 -16.46
CA THR A 197 5.44 -21.82 -16.69
C THR A 197 6.07 -20.44 -16.63
N GLY A 198 7.11 -20.26 -15.81
CA GLY A 198 7.89 -19.02 -15.70
C GLY A 198 7.35 -18.03 -14.68
N ASN A 199 7.81 -16.78 -14.79
CA ASN A 199 7.49 -15.71 -13.85
C ASN A 199 5.99 -15.36 -13.81
N PRO A 200 5.48 -14.82 -12.69
CA PRO A 200 4.12 -14.30 -12.58
C PRO A 200 3.81 -13.29 -13.71
N LYS A 201 2.57 -13.35 -14.20
CA LYS A 201 2.09 -12.51 -15.32
C LYS A 201 0.92 -11.68 -14.88
#